data_51eea5a68ce45d46087e4e0f1ac5c688
#
_entry.id   51eea5a68ce45d46087e4e0f1ac5c688
#
_cell.length_a   1.000
_cell.length_b   1.000
_cell.length_c   1.000
_cell.angle_alpha   90.00
_cell.angle_beta   90.00
_cell.angle_gamma   90.00
#
_symmetry.space_group_name_H-M   'P 1'
#
loop_
_entity.id
_entity.type
_entity.pdbx_description
1 polymer ?
#
loop_
_entity_poly.entity_id
_entity_poly.type
_entity_poly.pdbx_seq_one_letter_code
_entity_poly.pdbx_strand_id
1 'polypeptide(L)'
;MILLVSGMPAAGKSSYCGWLEQEKKYIHFDIDRRQFQGTGLQPQWDAIFRPNGSVEPFLKSLRQWRRSVVIDWGFPPAWLQVVRDFKDEGVDIWWFDADIEAARRKFIERAKHSVEDFDRQVARIQAGWEMIADVFESHLIMALSGNGTYVSPEEIFRRMFCRPL
;
A
#
# COMPACT_ATOMS: atom_id res chain seq x y z
N MET A 1 -12.00 -6.16 -8.92
CA MET A 1 -11.68 -5.42 -7.67
C MET A 1 -10.30 -4.82 -7.81
N ILE A 2 -10.11 -3.58 -7.39
CA ILE A 2 -8.80 -2.93 -7.31
C ILE A 2 -8.54 -2.61 -5.84
N LEU A 3 -7.38 -3.02 -5.34
CA LEU A 3 -6.95 -2.85 -3.97
C LEU A 3 -5.67 -1.99 -3.95
N LEU A 4 -5.60 -1.01 -3.07
CA LEU A 4 -4.38 -0.27 -2.79
C LEU A 4 -3.92 -0.60 -1.37
N VAL A 5 -2.71 -1.09 -1.23
CA VAL A 5 -2.07 -1.37 0.05
C VAL A 5 -0.94 -0.37 0.25
N SER A 6 -1.05 0.41 1.31
CA SER A 6 -0.05 1.38 1.73
C SER A 6 0.31 1.16 3.20
N GLY A 7 1.25 1.93 3.77
CA GLY A 7 1.53 1.77 5.19
C GLY A 7 2.99 1.97 5.57
N MET A 8 3.27 1.70 6.83
CA MET A 8 4.58 1.81 7.46
C MET A 8 5.66 1.04 6.69
N PRO A 9 6.90 1.56 6.61
CA PRO A 9 8.04 0.79 6.11
C PRO A 9 8.20 -0.50 6.94
N ALA A 10 8.58 -1.58 6.28
CA ALA A 10 8.72 -2.93 6.87
C ALA A 10 7.43 -3.54 7.49
N ALA A 11 6.25 -2.98 7.29
CA ALA A 11 4.99 -3.56 7.76
C ALA A 11 4.53 -4.83 7.03
N GLY A 12 5.28 -5.32 6.03
CA GLY A 12 4.95 -6.58 5.34
C GLY A 12 4.04 -6.43 4.11
N LYS A 13 3.79 -5.21 3.62
CA LYS A 13 2.95 -4.93 2.44
C LYS A 13 3.27 -5.82 1.24
N SER A 14 4.52 -5.75 0.75
CA SER A 14 4.94 -6.50 -0.45
C SER A 14 4.85 -8.02 -0.26
N SER A 15 5.06 -8.52 0.95
CA SER A 15 4.88 -9.94 1.27
C SER A 15 3.41 -10.34 1.16
N TYR A 16 2.50 -9.51 1.69
CA TYR A 16 1.06 -9.73 1.58
C TYR A 16 0.57 -9.63 0.13
N CYS A 17 1.01 -8.61 -0.61
CA CYS A 17 0.64 -8.43 -2.01
C CYS A 17 1.15 -9.59 -2.89
N GLY A 18 2.37 -10.10 -2.62
CA GLY A 18 2.90 -11.30 -3.27
C GLY A 18 2.09 -12.56 -2.93
N TRP A 19 1.61 -12.70 -1.70
CA TRP A 19 0.71 -13.78 -1.33
C TRP A 19 -0.65 -13.67 -2.06
N LEU A 20 -1.22 -12.47 -2.19
CA LEU A 20 -2.43 -12.26 -2.99
C LEU A 20 -2.24 -12.67 -4.46
N GLU A 21 -1.07 -12.39 -5.04
CA GLU A 21 -0.72 -12.81 -6.39
C GLU A 21 -0.69 -14.33 -6.51
N GLN A 22 0.00 -15.00 -5.60
CA GLN A 22 0.22 -16.44 -5.63
C GLN A 22 -1.07 -17.23 -5.31
N GLU A 23 -1.74 -16.88 -4.21
CA GLU A 23 -2.85 -17.65 -3.64
C GLU A 23 -4.23 -17.18 -4.14
N LYS A 24 -4.38 -15.89 -4.40
CA LYS A 24 -5.68 -15.29 -4.79
C LYS A 24 -5.71 -14.83 -6.25
N LYS A 25 -4.61 -15.04 -7.00
CA LYS A 25 -4.51 -14.73 -8.45
C LYS A 25 -4.74 -13.25 -8.78
N TYR A 26 -4.40 -12.36 -7.85
CA TYR A 26 -4.34 -10.93 -8.13
C TYR A 26 -3.21 -10.62 -9.12
N ILE A 27 -3.34 -9.53 -9.85
CA ILE A 27 -2.20 -8.91 -10.52
C ILE A 27 -1.56 -7.97 -9.50
N HIS A 28 -0.29 -8.18 -9.18
CA HIS A 28 0.45 -7.37 -8.22
C HIS A 28 1.30 -6.31 -8.92
N PHE A 29 1.09 -5.05 -8.57
CA PHE A 29 1.95 -3.93 -8.95
C PHE A 29 2.69 -3.39 -7.72
N ASP A 30 3.98 -3.62 -7.68
CA ASP A 30 4.90 -3.01 -6.73
C ASP A 30 5.42 -1.69 -7.34
N ILE A 31 4.87 -0.57 -6.87
CA ILE A 31 5.18 0.75 -7.42
C ILE A 31 6.63 1.13 -7.19
N ASP A 32 7.21 0.74 -6.06
CA ASP A 32 8.58 1.07 -5.70
C ASP A 32 9.59 0.33 -6.60
N ARG A 33 9.20 -0.80 -7.16
CA ARG A 33 10.00 -1.59 -8.11
C ARG A 33 9.69 -1.34 -9.58
N ARG A 34 8.83 -0.36 -9.89
CA ARG A 34 8.42 0.01 -11.25
C ARG A 34 7.90 -1.18 -12.08
N GLN A 35 7.02 -1.99 -11.50
CA GLN A 35 6.49 -3.20 -12.16
C GLN A 35 5.45 -2.95 -13.26
N PHE A 36 5.31 -1.73 -13.77
CA PHE A 36 4.47 -1.46 -14.95
C PHE A 36 5.18 -1.75 -16.30
N GLN A 37 6.41 -2.25 -16.28
CA GLN A 37 7.14 -2.55 -17.51
C GLN A 37 6.36 -3.56 -18.37
N GLY A 38 6.20 -3.22 -19.65
CA GLY A 38 5.47 -4.06 -20.61
C GLY A 38 3.93 -3.99 -20.55
N THR A 39 3.36 -3.25 -19.60
CA THR A 39 1.89 -3.11 -19.49
C THR A 39 1.33 -1.89 -20.20
N GLY A 40 2.17 -0.91 -20.56
CA GLY A 40 1.75 0.39 -21.08
C GLY A 40 1.14 1.34 -20.03
N LEU A 41 1.12 0.96 -18.74
CA LEU A 41 0.49 1.75 -17.67
C LEU A 41 1.39 2.82 -17.06
N GLN A 42 2.72 2.73 -17.24
CA GLN A 42 3.64 3.69 -16.64
C GLN A 42 3.32 5.15 -17.01
N PRO A 43 3.04 5.53 -18.28
CA PRO A 43 2.70 6.91 -18.62
C PRO A 43 1.41 7.39 -17.94
N GLN A 44 0.43 6.51 -17.72
CA GLN A 44 -0.82 6.84 -17.03
C GLN A 44 -0.60 7.01 -15.54
N TRP A 45 0.22 6.18 -14.93
CA TRP A 45 0.66 6.33 -13.54
C TRP A 45 1.40 7.66 -13.34
N ASP A 46 2.38 7.96 -14.18
CA ASP A 46 3.17 9.20 -14.10
C ASP A 46 2.29 10.45 -14.31
N ALA A 47 1.23 10.34 -15.10
CA ALA A 47 0.30 11.44 -15.36
C ALA A 47 -0.52 11.83 -14.12
N ILE A 48 -0.76 10.92 -13.16
CA ILE A 48 -1.50 11.20 -11.92
C ILE A 48 -0.84 12.34 -11.13
N PHE A 49 0.49 12.40 -11.13
CA PHE A 49 1.29 13.35 -10.33
C PHE A 49 1.58 14.67 -11.04
N ARG A 50 1.03 14.89 -12.24
CA ARG A 50 1.15 16.16 -12.96
C ARG A 50 0.10 17.16 -12.45
N PRO A 51 0.30 18.47 -12.68
CA PRO A 51 -0.75 19.45 -12.43
C PRO A 51 -2.06 19.04 -13.14
N ASN A 52 -3.16 19.01 -12.40
CA ASN A 52 -4.48 18.53 -12.85
C ASN A 52 -4.50 17.04 -13.28
N GLY A 53 -3.56 16.23 -12.79
CA GLY A 53 -3.56 14.79 -13.00
C GLY A 53 -4.79 14.12 -12.40
N SER A 54 -5.19 12.98 -12.97
CA SER A 54 -6.35 12.20 -12.51
C SER A 54 -5.99 10.71 -12.46
N VAL A 55 -6.56 10.01 -11.48
CA VAL A 55 -6.44 8.55 -11.33
C VAL A 55 -7.34 7.79 -12.31
N GLU A 56 -8.37 8.45 -12.85
CA GLU A 56 -9.41 7.82 -13.68
C GLU A 56 -8.86 7.09 -14.92
N PRO A 57 -7.99 7.69 -15.77
CA PRO A 57 -7.48 7.00 -16.95
C PRO A 57 -6.71 5.71 -16.59
N PHE A 58 -5.93 5.75 -15.51
CA PHE A 58 -5.19 4.60 -15.01
C PHE A 58 -6.15 3.50 -14.53
N LEU A 59 -7.14 3.85 -13.70
CA LEU A 59 -8.13 2.91 -13.19
C LEU A 59 -9.00 2.32 -14.30
N LYS A 60 -9.37 3.12 -15.30
CA LYS A 60 -10.10 2.64 -16.47
C LYS A 60 -9.34 1.54 -17.20
N SER A 61 -8.04 1.71 -17.38
CA SER A 61 -7.19 0.69 -17.99
C SER A 61 -7.10 -0.59 -17.14
N LEU A 62 -6.96 -0.46 -15.83
CA LEU A 62 -6.95 -1.63 -14.92
C LEU A 62 -8.28 -2.39 -14.95
N ARG A 63 -9.41 -1.69 -14.97
CA ARG A 63 -10.76 -2.28 -15.00
C ARG A 63 -11.00 -3.12 -16.27
N GLN A 64 -10.36 -2.76 -17.39
CA GLN A 64 -10.46 -3.52 -18.65
C GLN A 64 -9.89 -4.95 -18.54
N TRP A 65 -8.97 -5.19 -17.64
CA TRP A 65 -8.36 -6.51 -17.47
C TRP A 65 -9.28 -7.55 -16.86
N ARG A 66 -10.41 -7.14 -16.28
CA ARG A 66 -11.41 -8.02 -15.64
C ARG A 66 -10.81 -8.99 -14.61
N ARG A 67 -9.71 -8.59 -13.99
CA ARG A 67 -9.00 -9.32 -12.94
C ARG A 67 -8.89 -8.46 -11.69
N SER A 68 -8.74 -9.11 -10.55
CA SER A 68 -8.39 -8.40 -9.31
C SER A 68 -6.95 -7.91 -9.38
N VAL A 69 -6.74 -6.68 -8.95
CA VAL A 69 -5.43 -6.01 -8.97
C VAL A 69 -5.10 -5.53 -7.56
N VAL A 70 -3.86 -5.68 -7.14
CA VAL A 70 -3.32 -5.04 -5.94
C VAL A 70 -2.17 -4.11 -6.29
N ILE A 71 -2.26 -2.88 -5.82
CA ILE A 71 -1.25 -1.84 -5.95
C ILE A 71 -0.54 -1.74 -4.60
N ASP A 72 0.73 -2.14 -4.57
CA ASP A 72 1.62 -2.04 -3.40
C ASP A 72 2.37 -0.71 -3.50
N TRP A 73 1.97 0.26 -2.68
CA TRP A 73 2.52 1.61 -2.74
C TRP A 73 2.78 2.20 -1.35
N GLY A 74 4.07 2.30 -0.99
CA GLY A 74 4.53 3.04 0.17
C GLY A 74 4.66 4.53 -0.17
N PHE A 75 3.54 5.25 -0.30
CA PHE A 75 3.52 6.64 -0.74
C PHE A 75 4.11 7.62 0.28
N PRO A 76 4.72 8.75 -0.14
CA PRO A 76 5.01 9.86 0.74
C PRO A 76 3.69 10.55 1.18
N PRO A 77 3.58 11.05 2.43
CA PRO A 77 2.39 11.77 2.90
C PRO A 77 1.95 12.95 2.02
N ALA A 78 2.85 13.53 1.24
CA ALA A 78 2.55 14.58 0.27
C ALA A 78 1.54 14.16 -0.83
N TRP A 79 1.37 12.87 -1.06
CA TRP A 79 0.47 12.32 -2.08
C TRP A 79 -0.86 11.79 -1.52
N LEU A 80 -1.24 12.19 -0.32
CA LEU A 80 -2.44 11.70 0.34
C LEU A 80 -3.73 12.02 -0.43
N GLN A 81 -3.74 13.16 -1.16
CA GLN A 81 -4.86 13.49 -2.04
C GLN A 81 -5.04 12.45 -3.15
N VAL A 82 -3.96 11.94 -3.73
CA VAL A 82 -4.03 10.86 -4.73
C VAL A 82 -4.67 9.60 -4.14
N VAL A 83 -4.40 9.28 -2.88
CA VAL A 83 -5.05 8.14 -2.20
C VAL A 83 -6.55 8.40 -2.01
N ARG A 84 -6.95 9.63 -1.67
CA ARG A 84 -8.37 10.02 -1.62
C ARG A 84 -9.04 9.85 -2.97
N ASP A 85 -8.40 10.32 -4.04
CA ASP A 85 -8.92 10.18 -5.41
C ASP A 85 -9.10 8.71 -5.80
N PHE A 86 -8.19 7.82 -5.41
CA PHE A 86 -8.37 6.37 -5.57
C PHE A 86 -9.58 5.86 -4.80
N LYS A 87 -9.75 6.27 -3.53
CA LYS A 87 -10.90 5.88 -2.69
C LYS A 87 -12.21 6.35 -3.31
N ASP A 88 -12.29 7.60 -3.75
CA ASP A 88 -13.47 8.21 -4.36
C ASP A 88 -13.86 7.50 -5.67
N GLU A 89 -12.90 6.98 -6.40
CA GLU A 89 -13.08 6.14 -7.59
C GLU A 89 -13.40 4.66 -7.27
N GLY A 90 -13.62 4.32 -6.01
CA GLY A 90 -14.05 2.99 -5.57
C GLY A 90 -12.92 1.96 -5.50
N VAL A 91 -11.68 2.39 -5.34
CA VAL A 91 -10.56 1.51 -4.97
C VAL A 91 -10.66 1.20 -3.49
N ASP A 92 -10.52 -0.06 -3.13
CA ASP A 92 -10.45 -0.50 -1.73
C ASP A 92 -9.04 -0.19 -1.20
N ILE A 93 -8.94 0.74 -0.24
CA ILE A 93 -7.65 1.22 0.26
C ILE A 93 -7.39 0.70 1.66
N TRP A 94 -6.16 0.25 1.94
CA TRP A 94 -5.75 -0.29 3.24
C TRP A 94 -4.39 0.23 3.68
N TRP A 95 -4.30 0.57 4.97
CA TRP A 95 -3.05 0.96 5.62
C TRP A 95 -2.54 -0.17 6.50
N PHE A 96 -1.31 -0.60 6.25
CA PHE A 96 -0.61 -1.55 7.10
C PHE A 96 0.24 -0.79 8.11
N ASP A 97 -0.14 -0.91 9.37
CA ASP A 97 0.57 -0.34 10.49
C ASP A 97 1.52 -1.36 11.13
N ALA A 98 2.47 -0.87 11.90
CA ALA A 98 3.49 -1.68 12.55
C ALA A 98 3.94 -1.04 13.86
N ASP A 99 4.32 -1.86 14.81
CA ASP A 99 5.13 -1.39 15.93
C ASP A 99 6.45 -0.81 15.39
N ILE A 100 6.75 0.43 15.76
CA ILE A 100 7.84 1.21 15.17
C ILE A 100 9.20 0.53 15.43
N GLU A 101 9.43 0.04 16.66
CA GLU A 101 10.70 -0.59 17.03
C GLU A 101 10.87 -1.94 16.33
N ALA A 102 9.81 -2.73 16.23
CA ALA A 102 9.82 -3.97 15.47
C ALA A 102 10.06 -3.72 13.97
N ALA A 103 9.38 -2.74 13.40
CA ALA A 103 9.55 -2.35 12.01
C ALA A 103 10.95 -1.84 11.72
N ARG A 104 11.53 -1.05 12.63
CA ARG A 104 12.92 -0.56 12.53
C ARG A 104 13.93 -1.70 12.49
N ARG A 105 13.79 -2.68 13.39
CA ARG A 105 14.65 -3.89 13.38
C ARG A 105 14.54 -4.63 12.04
N LYS A 106 13.30 -4.89 11.58
CA LYS A 106 13.04 -5.58 10.31
C LYS A 106 13.56 -4.82 9.08
N PHE A 107 13.51 -3.49 9.11
CA PHE A 107 14.03 -2.65 8.03
C PHE A 107 15.54 -2.75 7.92
N ILE A 108 16.25 -2.70 9.06
CA ILE A 108 17.70 -2.83 9.13
C ILE A 108 18.16 -4.23 8.69
N GLU A 109 17.49 -5.28 9.15
CA GLU A 109 17.80 -6.67 8.78
C GLU A 109 17.79 -6.90 7.26
N ARG A 110 16.99 -6.13 6.52
CA ARG A 110 16.93 -6.23 5.04
C ARG A 110 18.14 -5.60 4.32
N ALA A 111 19.04 -4.93 5.02
CA ALA A 111 20.33 -4.39 4.57
C ALA A 111 20.32 -3.52 3.29
N LYS A 112 19.18 -2.97 2.87
CA LYS A 112 19.05 -2.20 1.62
C LYS A 112 18.98 -0.68 1.83
N HIS A 113 18.67 -0.23 3.04
CA HIS A 113 18.42 1.18 3.35
C HIS A 113 19.05 1.53 4.70
N SER A 114 19.39 2.80 4.89
CA SER A 114 19.97 3.28 6.13
C SER A 114 18.89 3.43 7.22
N VAL A 115 19.33 3.43 8.47
CA VAL A 115 18.45 3.71 9.62
C VAL A 115 17.82 5.10 9.51
N GLU A 116 18.60 6.05 9.00
CA GLU A 116 18.16 7.44 8.79
C GLU A 116 17.01 7.52 7.76
N ASP A 117 17.00 6.63 6.76
CA ASP A 117 15.91 6.56 5.79
C ASP A 117 14.61 6.07 6.44
N PHE A 118 14.71 5.07 7.32
CA PHE A 118 13.57 4.60 8.09
C PHE A 118 13.01 5.71 8.99
N ASP A 119 13.88 6.30 9.81
CA ASP A 119 13.50 7.32 10.79
C ASP A 119 12.85 8.55 10.09
N ARG A 120 13.37 8.93 8.91
CA ARG A 120 12.80 10.01 8.09
C ARG A 120 11.41 9.67 7.57
N GLN A 121 11.19 8.44 7.11
CA GLN A 121 9.88 7.98 6.63
C GLN A 121 8.87 7.95 7.78
N VAL A 122 9.24 7.39 8.93
CA VAL A 122 8.40 7.33 10.13
C VAL A 122 8.03 8.73 10.62
N ALA A 123 9.00 9.64 10.70
CA ALA A 123 8.74 11.02 11.11
C ALA A 123 7.71 11.73 10.20
N ARG A 124 7.78 11.50 8.88
CA ARG A 124 6.79 12.05 7.94
C ARG A 124 5.39 11.44 8.13
N ILE A 125 5.32 10.14 8.39
CA ILE A 125 4.06 9.45 8.68
C ILE A 125 3.46 9.99 9.97
N GLN A 126 4.26 10.11 11.04
CA GLN A 126 3.80 10.64 12.32
C GLN A 126 3.31 12.08 12.21
N ALA A 127 4.02 12.93 11.47
CA ALA A 127 3.62 14.32 11.25
C ALA A 127 2.29 14.45 10.46
N GLY A 128 1.98 13.48 9.60
CA GLY A 128 0.74 13.45 8.81
C GLY A 128 -0.32 12.49 9.33
N TRP A 129 -0.13 11.90 10.52
CA TRP A 129 -0.95 10.76 10.98
C TRP A 129 -2.44 11.04 11.03
N GLU A 130 -2.86 12.19 11.52
CA GLU A 130 -4.29 12.54 11.60
C GLU A 130 -4.96 12.51 10.22
N MET A 131 -4.28 13.05 9.20
CA MET A 131 -4.79 13.05 7.84
C MET A 131 -4.77 11.65 7.21
N ILE A 132 -3.76 10.84 7.51
CA ILE A 132 -3.66 9.46 7.05
C ILE A 132 -4.80 8.64 7.66
N ALA A 133 -4.98 8.73 8.98
CA ALA A 133 -6.03 8.02 9.70
C ALA A 133 -7.44 8.41 9.20
N ASP A 134 -7.66 9.69 8.89
CA ASP A 134 -8.91 10.17 8.30
C ASP A 134 -9.19 9.53 6.92
N VAL A 135 -8.18 9.43 6.06
CA VAL A 135 -8.35 8.84 4.72
C VAL A 135 -8.63 7.34 4.78
N PHE A 136 -7.88 6.61 5.59
CA PHE A 136 -8.01 5.16 5.69
C PHE A 136 -9.11 4.71 6.67
N GLU A 137 -9.52 5.57 7.63
CA GLU A 137 -10.62 5.31 8.58
C GLU A 137 -10.51 3.93 9.27
N SER A 138 -11.49 3.05 9.00
CA SER A 138 -11.53 1.69 9.55
C SER A 138 -10.66 0.68 8.78
N HIS A 139 -9.94 1.12 7.75
CA HIS A 139 -9.09 0.27 6.91
C HIS A 139 -7.62 0.29 7.37
N LEU A 140 -7.41 0.19 8.67
CA LEU A 140 -6.11 0.13 9.32
C LEU A 140 -5.87 -1.29 9.84
N ILE A 141 -4.72 -1.87 9.54
CA ILE A 141 -4.34 -3.20 10.04
C ILE A 141 -2.98 -3.11 10.72
N MET A 142 -2.91 -3.45 12.01
CA MET A 142 -1.64 -3.73 12.68
C MET A 142 -1.07 -5.03 12.12
N ALA A 143 -0.14 -4.93 11.19
CA ALA A 143 0.41 -6.07 10.45
C ALA A 143 1.69 -6.65 11.07
N LEU A 144 2.41 -5.85 11.87
CA LEU A 144 3.61 -6.26 12.60
C LEU A 144 3.50 -5.83 14.06
N SER A 145 3.50 -6.80 14.97
CA SER A 145 3.40 -6.57 16.42
C SER A 145 4.77 -6.23 17.04
N GLY A 146 4.74 -5.70 18.27
CA GLY A 146 5.95 -5.29 19.02
C GLY A 146 6.93 -6.43 19.30
N ASN A 147 6.46 -7.67 19.36
CA ASN A 147 7.34 -8.85 19.49
C ASN A 147 8.02 -9.24 18.16
N GLY A 148 7.79 -8.50 17.07
CA GLY A 148 8.38 -8.75 15.75
C GLY A 148 7.66 -9.84 14.93
N THR A 149 6.46 -10.23 15.33
CA THR A 149 5.65 -11.23 14.61
C THR A 149 4.72 -10.55 13.61
N TYR A 150 4.78 -10.97 12.34
CA TYR A 150 3.82 -10.56 11.33
C TYR A 150 2.48 -11.31 11.53
N VAL A 151 1.38 -10.59 11.31
CA VAL A 151 0.08 -11.22 11.15
C VAL A 151 0.11 -12.04 9.85
N SER A 152 -0.46 -13.25 9.86
CA SER A 152 -0.46 -14.09 8.66
C SER A 152 -1.27 -13.45 7.52
N PRO A 153 -0.89 -13.70 6.25
CA PRO A 153 -1.63 -13.16 5.10
C PRO A 153 -3.09 -13.60 5.07
N GLU A 154 -3.38 -14.84 5.49
CA GLU A 154 -4.74 -15.38 5.58
C GLU A 154 -5.58 -14.62 6.61
N GLU A 155 -5.01 -14.30 7.76
CA GLU A 155 -5.68 -13.53 8.80
C GLU A 155 -5.91 -12.08 8.36
N ILE A 156 -4.93 -11.46 7.69
CA ILE A 156 -5.10 -10.14 7.08
C ILE A 156 -6.25 -10.17 6.07
N PHE A 157 -6.25 -11.15 5.16
CA PHE A 157 -7.30 -11.32 4.15
C PHE A 157 -8.69 -11.46 4.80
N ARG A 158 -8.78 -12.26 5.86
CA ARG A 158 -10.03 -12.44 6.60
C ARG A 158 -10.52 -11.13 7.22
N ARG A 159 -9.64 -10.34 7.83
CA ARG A 159 -9.97 -9.03 8.40
C ARG A 159 -10.41 -8.01 7.35
N MET A 160 -9.81 -8.05 6.16
CA MET A 160 -10.15 -7.13 5.08
C MET A 160 -11.50 -7.46 4.44
N PHE A 161 -11.79 -8.74 4.18
CA PHE A 161 -12.88 -9.15 3.31
C PHE A 161 -13.98 -9.98 3.98
N CYS A 162 -13.73 -10.55 5.16
CA CYS A 162 -14.68 -11.38 5.89
C CYS A 162 -15.07 -10.71 7.21
N ARG A 163 -15.54 -9.44 7.16
CA ARG A 163 -16.07 -8.78 8.37
C ARG A 163 -17.30 -9.56 8.84
N PRO A 164 -17.41 -9.91 10.14
CA PRO A 164 -18.69 -10.37 10.66
C PRO A 164 -19.73 -9.25 10.48
N LEU A 165 -20.90 -9.61 9.98
CA LEU A 165 -22.08 -8.76 9.90
C LEU A 165 -22.48 -8.28 11.29
#